data_8ed5841a0b85ee2b614e9ac7c392137f
#
_entry.id   8ed5841a0b85ee2b614e9ac7c392137f
#
_cell.length_a   1.000
_cell.length_b   1.000
_cell.length_c   1.000
_cell.angle_alpha   90.00
_cell.angle_beta   90.00
_cell.angle_gamma   90.00
#
_symmetry.space_group_name_H-M   'P 1'
#
loop_
_entity.id
_entity.type
_entity.pdbx_description
1 polymer ?
#
loop_
_entity_poly.entity_id
_entity_poly.type
_entity_poly.pdbx_seq_one_letter_code
_entity_poly.pdbx_strand_id
1 'polypeptide(L)'
;MIGKEEKMKNSVSRRAVVLNYKDAPGKNVVVAGEFNDWRTDRQMSDKHGTGDYCCRLLLAPGEYQYKFLVDGEWHSDPENPNFVPNGFGSLNSVLVVKSK
;
A
#
# COMPACT_ATOMS: atom_id res chain seq x y z
N MET A 1 -2.82 -5.46 36.64
CA MET A 1 -2.17 -5.53 35.85
C MET A 1 -2.15 -4.52 34.95
N ILE A 2 -1.31 -3.89 34.86
CA ILE A 2 -1.28 -2.88 34.07
C ILE A 2 -0.91 -3.13 32.74
N GLY A 3 -0.45 -4.25 32.46
CA GLY A 3 -0.03 -4.52 31.15
C GLY A 3 -1.02 -4.22 30.12
N LYS A 4 -2.27 -4.48 30.39
CA LYS A 4 -3.25 -4.23 29.46
C LYS A 4 -3.41 -2.82 29.19
N GLU A 5 -3.38 -2.03 30.16
CA GLU A 5 -3.54 -0.68 29.95
C GLU A 5 -2.41 -0.13 29.21
N GLU A 6 -1.23 -0.58 29.45
CA GLU A 6 -0.15 -0.11 28.72
C GLU A 6 -0.28 -0.43 27.31
N LYS A 7 -0.75 -1.58 26.98
CA LYS A 7 -0.94 -1.93 25.64
C LYS A 7 -1.86 -0.98 24.99
N MET A 8 -2.90 -0.62 25.60
CA MET A 8 -3.81 0.26 24.99
C MET A 8 -3.21 1.61 24.82
N LYS A 9 -2.47 2.08 25.78
CA LYS A 9 -1.87 3.35 25.64
C LYS A 9 -0.86 3.38 24.57
N ASN A 10 -0.20 2.29 24.35
CA ASN A 10 0.81 2.24 23.32
C ASN A 10 0.26 1.91 21.97
N SER A 11 -1.01 1.73 21.87
CA SER A 11 -1.61 1.48 20.58
C SER A 11 -1.49 2.68 19.72
N VAL A 12 -1.14 2.48 18.49
CA VAL A 12 -1.01 3.54 17.55
C VAL A 12 -2.30 3.66 16.78
N SER A 13 -2.82 4.85 16.65
CA SER A 13 -3.99 5.05 15.83
C SER A 13 -3.66 4.74 14.40
N ARG A 14 -4.46 3.92 13.79
CA ARG A 14 -4.28 3.60 12.39
C ARG A 14 -5.12 4.51 11.54
N ARG A 15 -4.63 4.80 10.38
CA ARG A 15 -5.33 5.69 9.46
C ARG A 15 -5.72 4.93 8.22
N ALA A 16 -6.87 5.26 7.68
CA ALA A 16 -7.30 4.66 6.44
C ALA A 16 -6.57 5.33 5.30
N VAL A 17 -5.97 4.53 4.44
CA VAL A 17 -5.25 5.02 3.28
C VAL A 17 -5.82 4.31 2.07
N VAL A 18 -6.14 5.06 1.03
CA VAL A 18 -6.65 4.46 -0.19
C VAL A 18 -5.57 4.59 -1.25
N LEU A 19 -5.19 3.46 -1.83
CA LEU A 19 -4.26 3.45 -2.94
C LEU A 19 -5.04 3.20 -4.22
N ASN A 20 -4.67 3.88 -5.27
CA ASN A 20 -5.32 3.78 -6.55
C ASN A 20 -4.34 3.47 -7.66
N TYR A 21 -4.76 2.67 -8.62
CA TYR A 21 -3.95 2.37 -9.79
C TYR A 21 -4.88 2.33 -10.99
N LYS A 22 -4.52 3.01 -12.06
CA LYS A 22 -5.37 3.07 -13.24
C LYS A 22 -4.75 2.30 -14.38
N ASP A 23 -5.56 1.47 -15.01
CA ASP A 23 -5.12 0.66 -16.14
C ASP A 23 -6.37 0.18 -16.86
N ALA A 24 -6.19 -0.65 -17.86
CA ALA A 24 -7.33 -1.24 -18.56
C ALA A 24 -8.11 -2.12 -17.58
N PRO A 25 -9.41 -2.25 -17.74
CA PRO A 25 -10.20 -3.14 -16.89
C PRO A 25 -9.82 -4.60 -17.15
N GLY A 26 -10.11 -5.44 -16.20
CA GLY A 26 -9.88 -6.88 -16.35
C GLY A 26 -8.52 -7.37 -15.98
N LYS A 27 -7.69 -6.54 -15.40
CA LYS A 27 -6.36 -6.97 -15.00
C LYS A 27 -6.35 -7.44 -13.56
N ASN A 28 -5.36 -8.23 -13.22
CA ASN A 28 -5.16 -8.69 -11.86
C ASN A 28 -4.16 -7.73 -11.23
N VAL A 29 -4.61 -6.89 -10.32
CA VAL A 29 -3.78 -5.88 -9.69
C VAL A 29 -3.67 -6.17 -8.20
N VAL A 30 -2.44 -6.25 -7.72
CA VAL A 30 -2.14 -6.55 -6.33
C VAL A 30 -1.21 -5.48 -5.82
N VAL A 31 -1.31 -5.10 -4.57
CA VAL A 31 -0.36 -4.18 -3.97
C VAL A 31 0.47 -4.95 -2.94
N ALA A 32 1.77 -4.74 -2.97
CA ALA A 32 2.67 -5.36 -2.01
C ALA A 32 3.65 -4.31 -1.52
N GLY A 33 3.97 -4.36 -0.25
CA GLY A 33 4.88 -3.39 0.33
C GLY A 33 5.25 -3.76 1.75
N GLU A 34 5.94 -2.85 2.38
CA GLU A 34 6.39 -3.06 3.75
C GLU A 34 5.24 -3.25 4.72
N PHE A 35 4.05 -2.77 4.36
CA PHE A 35 2.89 -2.92 5.23
C PHE A 35 2.32 -4.34 5.23
N ASN A 36 2.71 -5.20 4.31
CA ASN A 36 2.24 -6.59 4.30
C ASN A 36 3.37 -7.57 4.01
N ASP A 37 4.60 -7.18 4.35
CA ASP A 37 5.79 -8.02 4.16
C ASP A 37 5.96 -8.45 2.71
N TRP A 38 5.60 -7.57 1.81
CA TRP A 38 5.73 -7.78 0.36
C TRP A 38 4.96 -9.00 -0.16
N ARG A 39 3.91 -9.39 0.57
CA ARG A 39 3.10 -10.51 0.12
C ARG A 39 2.20 -10.05 -1.02
N THR A 40 1.90 -10.96 -1.92
CA THR A 40 1.17 -10.63 -3.13
C THR A 40 -0.28 -11.12 -3.07
N ASP A 41 -0.86 -11.09 -1.90
CA ASP A 41 -2.21 -11.56 -1.70
C ASP A 41 -3.22 -10.42 -1.46
N ARG A 42 -2.78 -9.15 -1.52
CA ARG A 42 -3.70 -8.04 -1.32
C ARG A 42 -4.18 -7.53 -2.67
N GLN A 43 -5.32 -8.02 -3.10
CA GLN A 43 -5.86 -7.62 -4.38
C GLN A 43 -6.53 -6.28 -4.33
N MET A 44 -6.40 -5.51 -5.39
CA MET A 44 -7.09 -4.25 -5.55
C MET A 44 -8.32 -4.50 -6.39
N SER A 45 -9.37 -3.75 -6.15
CA SER A 45 -10.62 -3.99 -6.85
C SER A 45 -11.00 -2.84 -7.76
N ASP A 46 -11.56 -3.20 -8.91
CA ASP A 46 -12.09 -2.26 -9.88
C ASP A 46 -13.60 -2.36 -9.78
N LYS A 47 -14.19 -1.62 -8.82
CA LYS A 47 -15.59 -1.75 -8.52
C LYS A 47 -16.50 -1.47 -9.66
N HIS A 48 -16.14 -0.56 -10.52
CA HIS A 48 -17.00 -0.14 -11.59
C HIS A 48 -16.62 -0.69 -12.95
N GLY A 49 -15.58 -1.52 -13.00
CA GLY A 49 -15.13 -2.09 -14.28
C GLY A 49 -14.56 -1.05 -15.22
N THR A 50 -14.00 0.02 -14.68
CA THR A 50 -13.51 1.11 -15.49
C THR A 50 -11.99 1.20 -15.52
N GLY A 51 -11.30 0.29 -14.84
CA GLY A 51 -9.85 0.35 -14.78
C GLY A 51 -9.31 1.18 -13.62
N ASP A 52 -10.20 1.61 -12.72
CA ASP A 52 -9.77 2.31 -11.52
C ASP A 52 -9.68 1.31 -10.39
N TYR A 53 -8.49 0.79 -10.16
CA TYR A 53 -8.27 -0.21 -9.11
C TYR A 53 -7.96 0.50 -7.80
N CYS A 54 -8.58 0.06 -6.73
CA CYS A 54 -8.32 0.67 -5.44
C CYS A 54 -8.30 -0.34 -4.32
N CYS A 55 -7.69 0.07 -3.22
CA CYS A 55 -7.58 -0.77 -2.06
C CYS A 55 -7.47 0.15 -0.85
N ARG A 56 -8.13 -0.24 0.22
CA ARG A 56 -8.11 0.54 1.45
C ARG A 56 -7.28 -0.20 2.48
N LEU A 57 -6.32 0.50 3.06
CA LEU A 57 -5.43 -0.07 4.06
C LEU A 57 -5.56 0.70 5.35
N LEU A 58 -5.38 0.03 6.47
CA LEU A 58 -5.35 0.69 7.77
C LEU A 58 -3.92 0.60 8.28
N LEU A 59 -3.24 1.72 8.36
CA LEU A 59 -1.81 1.72 8.64
C LEU A 59 -1.45 2.68 9.76
N ALA A 60 -0.49 2.29 10.56
CA ALA A 60 0.08 3.17 11.57
C ALA A 60 0.88 4.26 10.87
N PRO A 61 1.11 5.40 11.51
CA PRO A 61 1.94 6.43 10.92
C PRO A 61 3.35 5.91 10.63
N GLY A 62 3.92 6.37 9.54
CA GLY A 62 5.24 5.92 9.12
C GLY A 62 5.38 6.01 7.63
N GLU A 63 6.49 5.50 7.13
CA GLU A 63 6.75 5.46 5.70
C GLU A 63 6.83 4.02 5.27
N TYR A 64 6.22 3.72 4.15
CA TYR A 64 6.13 2.35 3.65
C TYR A 64 6.49 2.34 2.18
N GLN A 65 7.42 1.49 1.81
CA GLN A 65 7.74 1.30 0.40
C GLN A 65 6.78 0.26 -0.17
N TYR A 66 6.34 0.46 -1.39
CA TYR A 66 5.38 -0.45 -2.02
C TYR A 66 5.48 -0.41 -3.54
N LYS A 67 4.88 -1.39 -4.17
CA LYS A 67 4.73 -1.45 -5.62
C LYS A 67 3.43 -2.16 -5.95
N PHE A 68 3.00 -2.01 -7.17
CA PHE A 68 1.85 -2.76 -7.69
C PHE A 68 2.36 -3.93 -8.52
N LEU A 69 1.68 -5.04 -8.43
CA LEU A 69 1.96 -6.19 -9.27
C LEU A 69 0.76 -6.35 -10.20
N VAL A 70 0.95 -6.08 -11.47
CA VAL A 70 -0.12 -5.99 -12.44
C VAL A 70 0.08 -7.11 -13.46
N ASP A 71 -0.81 -8.09 -13.44
CA ASP A 71 -0.72 -9.26 -14.32
C ASP A 71 0.70 -9.85 -14.29
N GLY A 72 1.27 -9.93 -13.09
CA GLY A 72 2.59 -10.52 -12.91
C GLY A 72 3.76 -9.60 -13.16
N GLU A 73 3.53 -8.34 -13.45
CA GLU A 73 4.62 -7.38 -13.66
C GLU A 73 4.63 -6.32 -12.58
N TRP A 74 5.79 -6.00 -12.07
CA TRP A 74 5.93 -5.00 -11.02
C TRP A 74 5.96 -3.59 -11.59
N HIS A 75 5.16 -2.70 -10.99
CA HIS A 75 5.10 -1.30 -11.40
C HIS A 75 5.15 -0.40 -10.18
N SER A 76 5.92 0.68 -10.25
CA SER A 76 5.84 1.69 -9.22
C SER A 76 4.56 2.48 -9.44
N ASP A 77 4.17 3.28 -8.46
CA ASP A 77 2.94 4.05 -8.54
C ASP A 77 3.18 5.29 -9.40
N PRO A 78 2.57 5.38 -10.57
CA PRO A 78 2.83 6.50 -11.47
C PRO A 78 2.29 7.82 -10.95
N GLU A 79 1.41 7.79 -9.98
CA GLU A 79 0.83 9.01 -9.44
C GLU A 79 1.46 9.47 -8.15
N ASN A 80 2.47 8.75 -7.67
CA ASN A 80 3.14 9.10 -6.43
C ASN A 80 4.53 9.64 -6.74
N PRO A 81 4.80 10.91 -6.49
CA PRO A 81 6.11 11.47 -6.79
C PRO A 81 7.21 11.05 -5.82
N ASN A 82 6.86 10.37 -4.73
CA ASN A 82 7.85 9.92 -3.77
C ASN A 82 8.28 8.51 -4.09
N PHE A 83 9.54 8.30 -4.40
CA PHE A 83 10.04 6.96 -4.69
C PHE A 83 11.50 6.88 -4.34
N VAL A 84 12.00 5.68 -4.16
CA VAL A 84 13.41 5.43 -3.84
C VAL A 84 13.91 4.26 -4.68
N PRO A 85 15.20 4.21 -4.99
CA PRO A 85 15.76 3.07 -5.69
C PRO A 85 15.68 1.83 -4.77
N ASN A 86 15.42 0.68 -5.35
CA ASN A 86 15.26 -0.52 -4.56
C ASN A 86 16.44 -1.48 -4.61
N GLY A 87 17.51 -1.10 -5.25
CA GLY A 87 18.69 -1.95 -5.30
C GLY A 87 18.66 -3.03 -6.39
N PHE A 88 17.54 -3.13 -7.10
CA PHE A 88 17.41 -4.11 -8.18
C PHE A 88 17.23 -3.44 -9.52
N GLY A 89 17.59 -2.19 -9.62
CA GLY A 89 17.46 -1.46 -10.87
C GLY A 89 16.10 -0.87 -11.12
N SER A 90 15.25 -0.82 -10.12
CA SER A 90 13.93 -0.22 -10.28
C SER A 90 13.63 0.66 -9.07
N LEU A 91 12.39 1.16 -8.99
CA LEU A 91 12.02 2.11 -7.95
C LEU A 91 10.86 1.56 -7.14
N ASN A 92 10.89 1.80 -5.84
CA ASN A 92 9.73 1.56 -5.00
C ASN A 92 9.08 2.90 -4.71
N SER A 93 7.76 2.93 -4.70
CA SER A 93 7.03 4.13 -4.30
C SER A 93 7.02 4.21 -2.79
N VAL A 94 6.93 5.41 -2.24
CA VAL A 94 6.95 5.61 -0.80
C VAL A 94 5.64 6.24 -0.36
N LEU A 95 4.93 5.55 0.51
CA LEU A 95 3.69 6.02 1.08
C LEU A 95 4.00 6.62 2.45
N VAL A 96 3.59 7.85 2.67
CA VAL A 96 3.80 8.52 3.95
C VAL A 96 2.47 8.61 4.66
N VAL A 97 2.37 7.98 5.83
CA VAL A 97 1.18 8.02 6.64
C VAL A 97 1.48 8.90 7.84
N LYS A 98 0.80 10.02 7.93
CA LYS A 98 1.10 10.98 8.99
C LYS A 98 0.28 10.73 10.21
N SER A 99 0.84 11.09 11.35
CA SER A 99 0.06 10.99 12.57
C SER A 99 -0.88 12.18 12.63
N LYS A 100 -1.92 12.09 13.44
CA LYS A 100 -2.90 13.13 13.54
C LYS A 100 -2.43 14.37 14.23
#